data_e8440ac981aca8d1926e01a768c8f1f1
#
_entry.id   e8440ac981aca8d1926e01a768c8f1f1
#
_cell.length_a   1.000
_cell.length_b   1.000
_cell.length_c   1.000
_cell.angle_alpha   90.00
_cell.angle_beta   90.00
_cell.angle_gamma   90.00
#
_symmetry.space_group_name_H-M   'P 1'
#
loop_
_entity.id
_entity.type
_entity.pdbx_description
1 polymer ?
#
loop_
_entity_poly.entity_id
_entity_poly.type
_entity_poly.pdbx_seq_one_letter_code
_entity_poly.pdbx_strand_id
1 'polypeptide(L)'
;ETAYPNFPLPRLVFAFHADTEGKISGCRMGVIADEKPTLDTVMYRYPFSNVSGARGDICIGANALPKYKTPHALASLPTFLLSIPNGDHSFNALNNKLGMQYRDLLEHLKDKDPSYYYSDVLIPNGKTLKDFIGG
;
A
#
# COMPACT_ATOMS: atom_id res chain seq x y z
N GLU A 1 -4.40 -1.43 -21.67
CA GLU A 1 -3.75 -1.59 -20.36
C GLU A 1 -2.30 -1.13 -20.43
N THR A 2 -1.90 -0.28 -19.49
CA THR A 2 -0.53 0.25 -19.44
C THR A 2 0.25 -0.46 -18.36
N ALA A 3 1.43 -0.98 -18.71
CA ALA A 3 2.33 -1.63 -17.78
C ALA A 3 3.53 -0.71 -17.49
N TYR A 4 3.97 -0.71 -16.24
CA TYR A 4 5.13 0.05 -15.79
C TYR A 4 6.15 -0.91 -15.17
N PRO A 5 7.02 -1.53 -15.98
CA PRO A 5 8.02 -2.46 -15.45
C PRO A 5 9.01 -1.71 -14.53
N ASN A 6 9.38 -2.36 -13.44
CA ASN A 6 10.32 -1.81 -12.45
C ASN A 6 9.89 -0.45 -11.87
N PHE A 7 8.59 -0.26 -11.72
CA PHE A 7 8.04 0.98 -11.17
C PHE A 7 8.55 1.17 -9.73
N PRO A 8 9.10 2.35 -9.39
CA PRO A 8 9.59 2.59 -8.04
C PRO A 8 8.41 2.71 -7.06
N LEU A 9 8.52 2.04 -5.93
CA LEU A 9 7.52 2.10 -4.86
C LEU A 9 8.15 2.65 -3.58
N PRO A 10 7.37 3.35 -2.74
CA PRO A 10 7.82 3.71 -1.41
C PRO A 10 7.89 2.46 -0.53
N ARG A 11 8.44 2.60 0.67
CA ARG A 11 8.49 1.50 1.63
C ARG A 11 7.08 1.22 2.16
N LEU A 12 6.62 0.00 2.00
CA LEU A 12 5.27 -0.42 2.33
C LEU A 12 5.25 -1.33 3.55
N VAL A 13 4.18 -1.24 4.34
CA VAL A 13 3.87 -2.20 5.38
C VAL A 13 2.48 -2.76 5.12
N PHE A 14 2.32 -4.04 5.42
CA PHE A 14 1.07 -4.77 5.23
C PHE A 14 0.61 -5.35 6.56
N ALA A 15 -0.69 -5.30 6.80
CA ALA A 15 -1.31 -5.98 7.93
C ALA A 15 -2.50 -6.80 7.42
N PHE A 16 -2.61 -8.01 7.89
CA PHE A 16 -3.71 -8.88 7.50
C PHE A 16 -4.07 -9.82 8.65
N HIS A 17 -5.32 -10.28 8.61
CA HIS A 17 -5.83 -11.24 9.57
C HIS A 17 -5.96 -12.60 8.89
N ALA A 18 -5.44 -13.64 9.54
CA ALA A 18 -5.59 -15.02 9.11
C ALA A 18 -6.24 -15.81 10.23
N ASP A 19 -7.21 -16.67 9.89
CA ASP A 19 -7.81 -17.59 10.86
C ASP A 19 -6.89 -18.80 11.10
N THR A 20 -7.32 -19.71 11.98
CA THR A 20 -6.55 -20.91 12.30
C THR A 20 -6.38 -21.88 11.12
N GLU A 21 -7.20 -21.73 10.08
CA GLU A 21 -7.14 -22.53 8.86
C GLU A 21 -6.30 -21.86 7.76
N GLY A 22 -5.76 -20.67 8.03
CA GLY A 22 -4.95 -19.92 7.08
C GLY A 22 -5.73 -19.06 6.09
N LYS A 23 -7.04 -18.88 6.34
CA LYS A 23 -7.87 -18.01 5.50
C LYS A 23 -7.65 -16.54 5.87
N ILE A 24 -7.39 -15.72 4.86
CA ILE A 24 -7.19 -14.29 5.05
C ILE A 24 -8.55 -13.59 5.06
N SER A 25 -8.82 -12.80 6.09
CA SER A 25 -10.09 -12.10 6.26
C SER A 25 -10.02 -10.59 6.14
N GLY A 26 -8.84 -10.00 6.12
CA GLY A 26 -8.69 -8.55 5.94
C GLY A 26 -7.26 -8.19 5.63
N CYS A 27 -7.07 -7.27 4.70
CA CYS A 27 -5.75 -6.80 4.29
C CYS A 27 -5.70 -5.28 4.36
N ARG A 28 -4.65 -4.74 4.95
CA ARG A 28 -4.39 -3.30 4.99
C ARG A 28 -2.97 -3.01 4.55
N MET A 29 -2.76 -1.83 3.97
CA MET A 29 -1.46 -1.39 3.51
C MET A 29 -1.22 0.04 3.97
N GLY A 30 0.00 0.33 4.37
CA GLY A 30 0.43 1.69 4.70
C GLY A 30 1.83 1.97 4.18
N VAL A 31 2.22 3.23 4.27
CA VAL A 31 3.51 3.70 3.77
C VAL A 31 4.31 4.27 4.93
N ILE A 32 5.58 3.92 5.01
CA ILE A 32 6.53 4.46 5.99
C ILE A 32 7.79 4.94 5.29
N ALA A 33 8.53 5.84 5.94
CA ALA A 33 9.83 6.31 5.45
C ALA A 33 11.00 5.62 6.15
N ASP A 34 10.83 5.23 7.41
CA ASP A 34 11.91 4.71 8.24
C ASP A 34 12.42 3.35 7.74
N GLU A 35 13.75 3.22 7.64
CA GLU A 35 14.36 1.93 7.31
C GLU A 35 14.25 0.92 8.45
N LYS A 36 14.27 1.42 9.70
CA LYS A 36 14.15 0.62 10.91
C LYS A 36 12.94 1.11 11.69
N PRO A 37 11.73 0.66 11.33
CA PRO A 37 10.52 1.16 11.94
C PRO A 37 10.41 0.79 13.43
N THR A 38 9.78 1.68 14.18
CA THR A 38 9.37 1.46 15.57
C THR A 38 7.87 1.67 15.67
N LEU A 39 7.30 1.46 16.84
CA LEU A 39 5.88 1.72 17.04
C LEU A 39 5.49 3.20 16.85
N ASP A 40 6.46 4.09 17.00
CA ASP A 40 6.26 5.54 16.84
C ASP A 40 6.50 6.02 15.41
N THR A 41 6.87 5.14 14.48
CA THR A 41 7.10 5.47 13.07
C THR A 41 5.86 6.12 12.47
N VAL A 42 6.07 7.28 11.83
CA VAL A 42 4.99 8.02 11.17
C VAL A 42 4.52 7.27 9.93
N MET A 43 3.21 7.26 9.74
CA MET A 43 2.58 6.64 8.56
C MET A 43 2.17 7.72 7.56
N TYR A 44 2.15 7.33 6.28
CA TYR A 44 1.75 8.20 5.18
C TYR A 44 0.58 7.58 4.41
N ARG A 45 -0.18 8.42 3.72
CA ARG A 45 -1.25 7.96 2.84
C ARG A 45 -0.66 7.22 1.64
N TYR A 46 -1.29 6.12 1.24
CA TYR A 46 -0.93 5.43 0.02
C TYR A 46 -1.38 6.29 -1.17
N PRO A 47 -0.48 6.68 -2.09
CA PRO A 47 -0.80 7.66 -3.12
C PRO A 47 -1.49 7.09 -4.37
N PHE A 48 -1.66 5.78 -4.45
CA PHE A 48 -2.23 5.12 -5.63
C PHE A 48 -3.63 4.59 -5.38
N SER A 49 -4.13 3.75 -6.29
CA SER A 49 -5.47 3.17 -6.19
C SER A 49 -5.48 1.85 -5.39
N ASN A 50 -6.66 1.23 -5.29
CA ASN A 50 -6.92 -0.04 -4.61
C ASN A 50 -6.78 -0.03 -3.08
N VAL A 51 -6.56 1.13 -2.49
CA VAL A 51 -6.51 1.29 -1.03
C VAL A 51 -7.46 2.41 -0.66
N SER A 52 -8.33 2.16 0.30
CA SER A 52 -9.34 3.14 0.71
C SER A 52 -9.39 3.36 2.21
N GLY A 53 -9.91 4.51 2.58
CA GLY A 53 -10.15 4.88 3.96
C GLY A 53 -8.88 5.21 4.74
N ALA A 54 -9.08 5.71 5.95
CA ALA A 54 -8.00 6.11 6.84
C ALA A 54 -7.21 4.91 7.38
N ARG A 55 -7.78 3.70 7.30
CA ARG A 55 -7.16 2.47 7.79
C ARG A 55 -6.25 1.80 6.77
N GLY A 56 -6.33 2.21 5.49
CA GLY A 56 -5.56 1.59 4.43
C GLY A 56 -6.11 0.25 3.95
N ASP A 57 -7.43 0.08 3.99
CA ASP A 57 -8.06 -1.18 3.55
C ASP A 57 -7.83 -1.40 2.07
N ILE A 58 -7.34 -2.58 1.71
CA ILE A 58 -7.06 -2.95 0.32
C ILE A 58 -8.35 -3.44 -0.33
N CYS A 59 -8.69 -2.83 -1.49
CA CYS A 59 -9.85 -3.24 -2.28
C CYS A 59 -9.47 -4.44 -3.13
N ILE A 60 -9.94 -5.62 -2.76
CA ILE A 60 -9.60 -6.88 -3.43
C ILE A 60 -10.53 -7.16 -4.60
N GLY A 61 -11.75 -6.61 -4.56
CA GLY A 61 -12.75 -6.82 -5.60
C GLY A 61 -13.19 -8.28 -5.68
N ALA A 62 -13.26 -8.81 -6.91
CA ALA A 62 -13.64 -10.19 -7.15
C ALA A 62 -12.46 -11.17 -7.05
N ASN A 63 -11.27 -10.71 -6.71
CA ASN A 63 -10.11 -11.57 -6.60
C ASN A 63 -10.19 -12.45 -5.35
N ALA A 64 -10.00 -13.76 -5.52
CA ALA A 64 -9.98 -14.68 -4.40
C ALA A 64 -8.64 -14.60 -3.68
N LEU A 65 -8.69 -14.50 -2.35
CA LEU A 65 -7.48 -14.53 -1.54
C LEU A 65 -7.00 -15.97 -1.38
N PRO A 66 -5.68 -16.21 -1.46
CA PRO A 66 -5.14 -17.53 -1.21
C PRO A 66 -5.36 -17.98 0.23
N LYS A 67 -5.38 -19.28 0.44
CA LYS A 67 -5.39 -19.89 1.77
C LYS A 67 -4.00 -20.42 2.07
N TYR A 68 -3.43 -20.02 3.20
CA TYR A 68 -2.07 -20.39 3.56
C TYR A 68 -2.08 -21.42 4.69
N LYS A 69 -1.20 -22.43 4.55
CA LYS A 69 -1.10 -23.52 5.53
C LYS A 69 -0.17 -23.18 6.69
N THR A 70 0.78 -22.28 6.46
CA THR A 70 1.77 -21.90 7.47
C THR A 70 1.95 -20.39 7.49
N PRO A 71 2.32 -19.79 8.64
CA PRO A 71 2.63 -18.36 8.68
C PRO A 71 3.77 -17.95 7.74
N HIS A 72 4.74 -18.84 7.52
CA HIS A 72 5.85 -18.56 6.61
C HIS A 72 5.38 -18.32 5.17
N ALA A 73 4.38 -19.07 4.72
CA ALA A 73 3.81 -18.92 3.37
C ALA A 73 3.14 -17.55 3.17
N LEU A 74 2.73 -16.88 4.24
CA LEU A 74 2.14 -15.54 4.17
C LEU A 74 3.10 -14.49 3.61
N ALA A 75 4.39 -14.75 3.58
CA ALA A 75 5.38 -13.83 3.02
C ALA A 75 5.15 -13.54 1.52
N SER A 76 4.41 -14.40 0.81
CA SER A 76 4.07 -14.20 -0.61
C SER A 76 2.83 -13.29 -0.81
N LEU A 77 2.05 -13.04 0.24
CA LEU A 77 0.81 -12.27 0.13
C LEU A 77 1.02 -10.83 -0.36
N PRO A 78 2.02 -10.07 0.11
CA PRO A 78 2.26 -8.72 -0.41
C PRO A 78 2.45 -8.69 -1.93
N THR A 79 3.23 -9.62 -2.48
CA THR A 79 3.44 -9.71 -3.93
C THR A 79 2.13 -9.99 -4.65
N PHE A 80 1.30 -10.91 -4.13
CA PHE A 80 -0.01 -11.19 -4.69
C PHE A 80 -0.89 -9.94 -4.71
N LEU A 81 -0.96 -9.20 -3.59
CA LEU A 81 -1.78 -8.00 -3.47
C LEU A 81 -1.34 -6.91 -4.45
N LEU A 82 -0.04 -6.74 -4.62
CA LEU A 82 0.50 -5.76 -5.57
C LEU A 82 0.29 -6.17 -7.02
N SER A 83 0.04 -7.45 -7.30
CA SER A 83 -0.26 -7.94 -8.64
C SER A 83 -1.71 -7.69 -9.08
N ILE A 84 -2.60 -7.36 -8.17
CA ILE A 84 -4.00 -7.08 -8.49
C ILE A 84 -4.05 -5.82 -9.37
N PRO A 85 -4.74 -5.88 -10.53
CA PRO A 85 -4.80 -4.72 -11.42
C PRO A 85 -5.38 -3.49 -10.72
N ASN A 86 -4.75 -2.34 -10.96
CA ASN A 86 -5.18 -1.07 -10.39
C ASN A 86 -6.24 -0.42 -11.29
N GLY A 87 -7.39 -0.10 -10.69
CA GLY A 87 -8.42 0.69 -11.36
C GLY A 87 -8.38 2.15 -10.91
N ASP A 88 -9.19 2.98 -11.55
CA ASP A 88 -9.27 4.40 -11.18
C ASP A 88 -10.12 4.62 -9.91
N HIS A 89 -10.95 3.67 -9.54
CA HIS A 89 -11.74 3.77 -8.32
C HIS A 89 -10.83 3.75 -7.09
N SER A 90 -11.26 4.38 -6.02
CA SER A 90 -10.48 4.56 -4.79
C SER A 90 -9.25 5.45 -4.93
N PHE A 91 -8.94 5.96 -6.14
CA PHE A 91 -7.86 6.93 -6.29
C PHE A 91 -8.35 8.32 -5.89
N ASN A 92 -7.50 9.05 -5.17
CA ASN A 92 -7.78 10.44 -4.80
C ASN A 92 -6.51 11.27 -4.95
N ALA A 93 -6.56 12.27 -5.81
CA ALA A 93 -5.44 13.17 -6.05
C ALA A 93 -4.99 13.93 -4.78
N LEU A 94 -5.86 14.03 -3.77
CA LEU A 94 -5.51 14.65 -2.49
C LEU A 94 -4.60 13.78 -1.62
N ASN A 95 -4.34 12.53 -2.03
CA ASN A 95 -3.43 11.63 -1.31
C ASN A 95 -1.96 11.79 -1.75
N ASN A 96 -1.66 12.73 -2.65
CA ASN A 96 -0.29 13.07 -2.99
C ASN A 96 -0.09 14.58 -2.97
N LYS A 97 1.10 15.02 -2.55
CA LYS A 97 1.43 16.46 -2.44
C LYS A 97 1.38 17.20 -3.78
N LEU A 98 1.59 16.47 -4.89
CA LEU A 98 1.61 17.06 -6.22
C LEU A 98 0.21 17.35 -6.73
N GLY A 99 -0.82 16.74 -6.12
CA GLY A 99 -2.20 16.91 -6.57
C GLY A 99 -2.48 16.36 -7.97
N MET A 100 -1.64 15.48 -8.46
CA MET A 100 -1.75 14.91 -9.81
C MET A 100 -2.86 13.87 -9.88
N GLN A 101 -3.51 13.78 -11.05
CA GLN A 101 -4.40 12.68 -11.35
C GLN A 101 -3.60 11.39 -11.58
N TYR A 102 -4.29 10.24 -11.52
CA TYR A 102 -3.64 8.94 -11.42
C TYR A 102 -2.62 8.67 -12.54
N ARG A 103 -3.03 8.83 -13.80
CA ARG A 103 -2.15 8.53 -14.93
C ARG A 103 -0.96 9.48 -15.00
N ASP A 104 -1.19 10.76 -14.71
CA ASP A 104 -0.13 11.76 -14.68
C ASP A 104 0.86 11.46 -13.56
N LEU A 105 0.36 11.03 -12.40
CA LEU A 105 1.20 10.65 -11.28
C LEU A 105 2.09 9.45 -11.63
N LEU A 106 1.53 8.41 -12.26
CA LEU A 106 2.30 7.24 -12.66
C LEU A 106 3.38 7.60 -13.68
N GLU A 107 3.06 8.41 -14.68
CA GLU A 107 4.03 8.86 -15.68
C GLU A 107 5.15 9.71 -15.04
N HIS A 108 4.79 10.55 -14.08
CA HIS A 108 5.76 11.38 -13.39
C HIS A 108 6.72 10.57 -12.53
N LEU A 109 6.24 9.50 -11.88
CA LEU A 109 7.01 8.72 -10.91
C LEU A 109 7.80 7.56 -11.51
N LYS A 110 7.46 7.11 -12.71
CA LYS A 110 7.99 5.85 -13.28
C LYS A 110 9.52 5.77 -13.33
N ASP A 111 10.22 6.90 -13.45
CA ASP A 111 11.67 6.95 -13.55
C ASP A 111 12.33 7.65 -12.36
N LYS A 112 11.59 7.90 -11.29
CA LYS A 112 12.11 8.59 -10.11
C LYS A 112 12.83 7.64 -9.17
N ASP A 113 13.81 8.16 -8.44
CA ASP A 113 14.40 7.44 -7.32
C ASP A 113 13.35 7.32 -6.21
N PRO A 114 13.28 6.17 -5.50
CA PRO A 114 12.30 6.01 -4.40
C PRO A 114 12.37 7.08 -3.31
N SER A 115 13.52 7.72 -3.11
CA SER A 115 13.65 8.81 -2.13
C SER A 115 12.76 10.01 -2.46
N TYR A 116 12.39 10.19 -3.71
CA TYR A 116 11.50 11.27 -4.17
C TYR A 116 10.13 11.23 -3.48
N TYR A 117 9.63 10.04 -3.16
CA TYR A 117 8.37 9.90 -2.44
C TYR A 117 8.37 10.67 -1.13
N TYR A 118 9.46 10.56 -0.37
CA TYR A 118 9.52 11.09 0.99
C TYR A 118 9.65 12.61 1.03
N SER A 119 10.29 13.19 0.02
CA SER A 119 10.46 14.65 -0.05
C SER A 119 9.28 15.35 -0.73
N ASP A 120 8.69 14.75 -1.78
CA ASP A 120 7.82 15.48 -2.69
C ASP A 120 6.40 14.93 -2.86
N VAL A 121 6.14 13.68 -2.48
CA VAL A 121 4.89 13.01 -2.82
C VAL A 121 4.00 12.69 -1.62
N LEU A 122 4.56 12.11 -0.58
CA LEU A 122 3.81 11.51 0.52
C LEU A 122 3.23 12.53 1.48
N ILE A 123 1.99 12.28 1.90
CA ILE A 123 1.27 13.09 2.88
C ILE A 123 1.12 12.27 4.16
N PRO A 124 1.58 12.77 5.33
CA PRO A 124 1.34 12.09 6.60
C PRO A 124 -0.15 11.91 6.85
N ASN A 125 -0.53 10.74 7.39
CA ASN A 125 -1.93 10.46 7.67
C ASN A 125 -2.34 10.74 9.13
N GLY A 126 -1.44 11.27 9.95
CA GLY A 126 -1.69 11.57 11.35
C GLY A 126 -1.61 10.37 12.28
N LYS A 127 -1.16 9.23 11.79
CA LYS A 127 -1.08 7.99 12.54
C LYS A 127 0.35 7.47 12.63
N THR A 128 0.59 6.57 13.59
CA THR A 128 1.85 5.87 13.76
C THR A 128 1.70 4.39 13.38
N LEU A 129 2.82 3.69 13.30
CA LEU A 129 2.80 2.24 13.06
C LEU A 129 2.02 1.50 14.14
N LYS A 130 2.09 1.94 15.40
CA LYS A 130 1.29 1.38 16.49
C LYS A 130 -0.21 1.46 16.17
N ASP A 131 -0.69 2.61 15.71
CA ASP A 131 -2.08 2.79 15.34
C ASP A 131 -2.48 1.87 14.19
N PHE A 132 -1.60 1.72 13.21
CA PHE A 132 -1.82 0.85 12.05
C PHE A 132 -1.96 -0.62 12.46
N ILE A 133 -1.07 -1.09 13.31
CA ILE A 133 -1.10 -2.49 13.79
C ILE A 133 -2.34 -2.74 14.65
N GLY A 134 -2.71 -1.78 15.49
CA GLY A 134 -3.86 -1.89 16.40
C GLY A 134 -5.22 -1.72 15.73
N GLY A 135 -5.23 -1.21 14.54
CA GLY A 135 -6.46 -1.01 13.77
C GLY A 135 -6.94 -2.25 13.11
#